data_5c329e3ba95747c7bf6cf550b4252ef7
#
_entry.id   5c329e3ba95747c7bf6cf550b4252ef7
#
_cell.length_a   1.000
_cell.length_b   1.000
_cell.length_c   1.000
_cell.angle_alpha   90.00
_cell.angle_beta   90.00
_cell.angle_gamma   90.00
#
_symmetry.space_group_name_H-M   'P 1'
#
loop_
_entity.id
_entity.type
_entity.pdbx_description
1 polymer ?
#
loop_
_entity_poly.entity_id
_entity_poly.type
_entity_poly.pdbx_seq_one_letter_code
_entity_poly.pdbx_strand_id
1 'polypeptide(L)'
;SGASNASMEEMAAVAPDHGWYQLYTARDRAIAEDMILRADGLGIPALVVTVDVPVGSNRERNRRNGFGRPLKLTLATKLDALRRPFWLKDYLETGIAMCPNWQKYAPSGATADQVGEFMATQLPTSLTWKDVENYRKLWKRPLVLKGVMRVDDAKRAADLGVDGLIISNHGARQLDRAPSALDVLPAINAAVGDRMTLMLDGGIRR
;
A
#
# COMPACT_ATOMS: atom_id res chain seq x y z
N SER A 1 2.31 1.31 6.41
CA SER A 1 2.27 1.35 4.95
C SER A 1 3.46 2.10 4.38
N GLY A 2 3.99 1.65 3.23
CA GLY A 2 5.04 2.36 2.51
C GLY A 2 4.66 3.81 2.13
N ALA A 3 3.38 4.09 1.99
CA ALA A 3 2.83 5.41 1.67
C ALA A 3 2.25 6.14 2.90
N SER A 4 2.68 5.81 4.12
CA SER A 4 2.24 6.48 5.35
C SER A 4 3.03 7.76 5.63
N ASN A 5 2.49 8.58 6.53
CA ASN A 5 3.15 9.78 7.04
C ASN A 5 4.11 9.49 8.21
N ALA A 6 4.16 8.25 8.67
CA ALA A 6 5.15 7.77 9.63
C ALA A 6 6.14 6.84 8.91
N SER A 7 7.41 6.92 9.26
CA SER A 7 8.44 6.03 8.75
C SER A 7 8.29 4.62 9.33
N MET A 8 8.91 3.64 8.68
CA MET A 8 8.97 2.29 9.23
C MET A 8 9.82 2.23 10.50
N GLU A 9 10.81 3.10 10.62
CA GLU A 9 11.67 3.25 11.78
C GLU A 9 10.88 3.76 13.00
N GLU A 10 10.07 4.81 12.83
CA GLU A 10 9.18 5.33 13.88
C GLU A 10 8.16 4.27 14.32
N MET A 11 7.56 3.56 13.37
CA MET A 11 6.62 2.47 13.66
C MET A 11 7.30 1.34 14.45
N ALA A 12 8.49 0.91 14.03
CA ALA A 12 9.23 -0.16 14.71
C ALA A 12 9.65 0.25 16.12
N ALA A 13 10.00 1.52 16.33
CA ALA A 13 10.34 2.03 17.66
C ALA A 13 9.16 2.01 18.66
N VAL A 14 7.93 2.25 18.17
CA VAL A 14 6.72 2.31 19.01
C VAL A 14 6.06 0.94 19.18
N ALA A 15 6.10 0.09 18.16
CA ALA A 15 5.42 -1.21 18.14
C ALA A 15 6.29 -2.29 17.47
N PRO A 16 7.43 -2.67 18.06
CA PRO A 16 8.41 -3.55 17.41
C PRO A 16 7.84 -4.94 17.09
N ASP A 17 6.97 -5.48 17.96
CA ASP A 17 6.45 -6.86 17.83
C ASP A 17 5.09 -6.92 17.11
N HIS A 18 4.47 -5.79 16.81
CA HIS A 18 3.08 -5.74 16.31
C HIS A 18 2.93 -5.04 14.96
N GLY A 19 3.96 -4.34 14.50
CA GLY A 19 3.91 -3.58 13.26
C GLY A 19 4.11 -4.45 12.03
N TRP A 20 3.17 -4.44 11.07
CA TRP A 20 3.37 -5.05 9.76
C TRP A 20 3.75 -3.98 8.75
N TYR A 21 4.73 -4.27 7.90
CA TYR A 21 5.10 -3.34 6.83
C TYR A 21 4.35 -3.67 5.54
N GLN A 22 3.53 -2.74 5.05
CA GLN A 22 2.85 -2.90 3.78
C GLN A 22 3.64 -2.19 2.68
N LEU A 23 4.05 -2.96 1.67
CA LEU A 23 4.81 -2.55 0.51
C LEU A 23 3.90 -2.38 -0.71
N TYR A 24 4.04 -1.26 -1.40
CA TYR A 24 3.71 -1.13 -2.81
C TYR A 24 4.99 -1.32 -3.60
N THR A 25 5.00 -2.26 -4.53
CA THR A 25 6.17 -2.49 -5.39
C THR A 25 6.44 -1.27 -6.25
N ALA A 26 7.66 -0.75 -6.21
CA ALA A 26 8.10 0.35 -7.07
C ALA A 26 8.40 -0.14 -8.50
N ARG A 27 8.31 0.77 -9.47
CA ARG A 27 8.75 0.51 -10.84
C ARG A 27 10.24 0.18 -10.88
N ASP A 28 11.05 0.96 -10.16
CA ASP A 28 12.42 0.60 -9.86
C ASP A 28 12.44 -0.47 -8.75
N ARG A 29 12.79 -1.69 -9.12
CA ARG A 29 12.80 -2.84 -8.20
C ARG A 29 13.81 -2.69 -7.07
N ALA A 30 14.91 -1.99 -7.31
CA ALA A 30 15.92 -1.74 -6.27
C ALA A 30 15.35 -0.96 -5.09
N ILE A 31 14.40 -0.04 -5.33
CA ILE A 31 13.70 0.69 -4.27
C ILE A 31 12.86 -0.26 -3.41
N ALA A 32 12.10 -1.16 -4.05
CA ALA A 32 11.28 -2.13 -3.32
C ALA A 32 12.14 -3.11 -2.50
N GLU A 33 13.24 -3.57 -3.07
CA GLU A 33 14.20 -4.46 -2.39
C GLU A 33 14.87 -3.77 -1.19
N ASP A 34 15.32 -2.52 -1.35
CA ASP A 34 15.88 -1.75 -0.24
C ASP A 34 14.84 -1.51 0.87
N MET A 35 13.59 -1.23 0.53
CA MET A 35 12.51 -1.12 1.52
C MET A 35 12.28 -2.43 2.29
N ILE A 36 12.34 -3.57 1.61
CA ILE A 36 12.24 -4.90 2.24
C ILE A 36 13.40 -5.13 3.20
N LEU A 37 14.64 -4.88 2.75
CA LEU A 37 15.84 -5.06 3.57
C LEU A 37 15.86 -4.10 4.77
N ARG A 38 15.40 -2.86 4.61
CA ARG A 38 15.24 -1.92 5.74
C ARG A 38 14.23 -2.45 6.75
N ALA A 39 13.07 -2.92 6.29
CA ALA A 39 12.05 -3.51 7.17
C ALA A 39 12.57 -4.76 7.89
N ASP A 40 13.38 -5.58 7.20
CA ASP A 40 14.04 -6.74 7.80
C ASP A 40 15.05 -6.35 8.89
N GLY A 41 15.90 -5.36 8.61
CA GLY A 41 16.89 -4.84 9.57
C GLY A 41 16.27 -4.21 10.82
N LEU A 42 15.03 -3.71 10.72
CA LEU A 42 14.26 -3.18 11.86
C LEU A 42 13.53 -4.28 12.66
N GLY A 43 13.63 -5.54 12.27
CA GLY A 43 12.96 -6.62 12.96
C GLY A 43 11.44 -6.68 12.75
N ILE A 44 10.89 -5.98 11.75
CA ILE A 44 9.44 -5.96 11.50
C ILE A 44 8.92 -7.38 11.30
N PRO A 45 7.87 -7.81 12.04
CA PRO A 45 7.47 -9.22 12.08
C PRO A 45 6.81 -9.74 10.80
N ALA A 46 6.15 -8.89 10.00
CA ALA A 46 5.49 -9.33 8.77
C ALA A 46 5.57 -8.30 7.63
N LEU A 47 5.73 -8.82 6.41
CA LEU A 47 5.69 -8.05 5.18
C LEU A 47 4.37 -8.31 4.43
N VAL A 48 3.66 -7.25 4.09
CA VAL A 48 2.44 -7.30 3.26
C VAL A 48 2.73 -6.68 1.90
N VAL A 49 2.70 -7.46 0.84
CA VAL A 49 2.90 -6.97 -0.53
C VAL A 49 1.54 -6.77 -1.19
N THR A 50 1.24 -5.53 -1.59
CA THR A 50 0.00 -5.19 -2.29
C THR A 50 0.16 -5.42 -3.79
N VAL A 51 -0.71 -6.29 -4.37
CA VAL A 51 -0.61 -6.76 -5.75
C VAL A 51 -1.72 -6.25 -6.68
N ASP A 52 -2.72 -5.56 -6.15
CA ASP A 52 -3.95 -5.16 -6.85
C ASP A 52 -3.92 -3.70 -7.38
N VAL A 53 -2.73 -3.11 -7.54
CA VAL A 53 -2.54 -1.73 -8.03
C VAL A 53 -1.65 -1.68 -9.28
N PRO A 54 -1.95 -2.44 -10.36
CA PRO A 54 -1.11 -2.44 -11.57
C PRO A 54 -1.25 -1.15 -12.38
N VAL A 55 -2.36 -0.43 -12.24
CA VAL A 55 -2.68 0.83 -12.93
C VAL A 55 -3.26 1.86 -11.97
N GLY A 56 -3.15 3.14 -12.32
CA GLY A 56 -3.77 4.22 -11.56
C GLY A 56 -5.30 4.12 -11.55
N SER A 57 -5.89 4.17 -10.37
CA SER A 57 -7.34 4.10 -10.22
C SER A 57 -8.05 5.34 -10.75
N ASN A 58 -9.17 5.14 -11.46
CA ASN A 58 -10.01 6.23 -11.95
C ASN A 58 -11.02 6.67 -10.88
N ARG A 59 -10.54 7.33 -9.83
CA ARG A 59 -11.39 7.85 -8.74
C ARG A 59 -12.11 9.11 -9.20
N GLU A 60 -13.22 8.95 -9.94
CA GLU A 60 -13.94 10.04 -10.58
C GLU A 60 -14.29 11.19 -9.63
N ARG A 61 -14.74 10.89 -8.41
CA ARG A 61 -15.03 11.91 -7.40
C ARG A 61 -13.81 12.76 -7.09
N ASN A 62 -12.64 12.16 -6.92
CA ASN A 62 -11.40 12.89 -6.66
C ASN A 62 -11.05 13.78 -7.87
N ARG A 63 -11.19 13.26 -9.09
CA ARG A 63 -10.93 14.01 -10.33
C ARG A 63 -11.90 15.18 -10.50
N ARG A 64 -13.20 14.96 -10.27
CA ARG A 64 -14.23 16.03 -10.30
C ARG A 64 -13.95 17.13 -9.29
N ASN A 65 -13.44 16.77 -8.10
CA ASN A 65 -13.11 17.72 -7.05
C ASN A 65 -11.70 18.34 -7.23
N GLY A 66 -10.99 18.05 -8.32
CA GLY A 66 -9.63 18.56 -8.54
C GLY A 66 -8.59 18.04 -7.55
N PHE A 67 -8.91 16.93 -6.82
CA PHE A 67 -7.98 16.33 -5.89
C PHE A 67 -6.90 15.55 -6.62
N GLY A 68 -5.66 16.04 -6.53
CA GLY A 68 -4.50 15.44 -7.18
C GLY A 68 -3.20 16.06 -6.66
N ARG A 69 -2.08 15.57 -7.16
CA ARG A 69 -0.76 16.17 -6.93
C ARG A 69 -0.22 16.76 -8.23
N PRO A 70 0.43 17.94 -8.22
CA PRO A 70 0.51 18.87 -7.07
C PRO A 70 -0.86 19.40 -6.64
N LEU A 71 -0.98 19.76 -5.36
CA LEU A 71 -2.23 20.29 -4.82
C LEU A 71 -2.54 21.67 -5.45
N LYS A 72 -3.66 21.76 -6.18
CA LYS A 72 -4.10 23.02 -6.78
C LYS A 72 -4.99 23.80 -5.80
N LEU A 73 -4.43 24.84 -5.20
CA LEU A 73 -5.17 25.72 -4.30
C LEU A 73 -5.99 26.75 -5.09
N THR A 74 -7.15 26.32 -5.62
CA THR A 74 -8.11 27.21 -6.27
C THR A 74 -8.79 28.13 -5.24
N LEU A 75 -9.44 29.21 -5.69
CA LEU A 75 -10.20 30.08 -4.80
C LEU A 75 -11.30 29.30 -4.04
N ALA A 76 -11.97 28.37 -4.72
CA ALA A 76 -12.97 27.48 -4.10
C ALA A 76 -12.36 26.61 -2.99
N THR A 77 -11.18 26.02 -3.24
CA THR A 77 -10.46 25.22 -2.23
C THR A 77 -10.05 26.06 -1.02
N LYS A 78 -9.60 27.29 -1.25
CA LYS A 78 -9.23 28.23 -0.16
C LYS A 78 -10.45 28.60 0.68
N LEU A 79 -11.58 28.91 0.04
CA LEU A 79 -12.84 29.24 0.74
C LEU A 79 -13.38 28.02 1.51
N ASP A 80 -13.26 26.82 0.96
CA ASP A 80 -13.65 25.59 1.68
C ASP A 80 -12.75 25.33 2.90
N ALA A 81 -11.44 25.57 2.78
CA ALA A 81 -10.49 25.45 3.89
C ALA A 81 -10.83 26.43 5.04
N LEU A 82 -11.23 27.68 4.73
CA LEU A 82 -11.64 28.65 5.73
C LEU A 82 -12.89 28.22 6.53
N ARG A 83 -13.75 27.36 5.94
CA ARG A 83 -14.90 26.78 6.63
C ARG A 83 -14.53 25.62 7.56
N ARG A 84 -13.25 25.22 7.61
CA ARG A 84 -12.74 24.08 8.36
C ARG A 84 -11.58 24.50 9.27
N PRO A 85 -11.86 25.29 10.30
CA PRO A 85 -10.81 25.97 11.08
C PRO A 85 -9.86 25.00 11.77
N PHE A 86 -10.32 23.84 12.25
CA PHE A 86 -9.44 22.84 12.88
C PHE A 86 -8.47 22.23 11.87
N TRP A 87 -8.97 21.84 10.69
CA TRP A 87 -8.11 21.34 9.63
C TRP A 87 -7.12 22.41 9.14
N LEU A 88 -7.57 23.65 9.01
CA LEU A 88 -6.72 24.75 8.57
C LEU A 88 -5.60 25.01 9.60
N LYS A 89 -5.92 24.97 10.89
CA LYS A 89 -4.94 25.10 11.97
C LYS A 89 -3.88 24.00 11.85
N ASP A 90 -4.29 22.73 11.78
CA ASP A 90 -3.37 21.58 11.64
C ASP A 90 -2.49 21.72 10.39
N TYR A 91 -3.08 22.14 9.26
CA TYR A 91 -2.34 22.36 8.02
C TYR A 91 -1.30 23.49 8.15
N LEU A 92 -1.62 24.59 8.83
CA LEU A 92 -0.69 25.69 9.04
C LEU A 92 0.45 25.32 10.00
N GLU A 93 0.18 24.46 10.97
CA GLU A 93 1.16 23.99 11.96
C GLU A 93 2.08 22.86 11.39
N THR A 94 1.51 21.95 10.63
CA THR A 94 2.24 20.73 10.18
C THR A 94 2.63 20.73 8.70
N GLY A 95 2.00 21.60 7.88
CA GLY A 95 2.21 21.64 6.43
C GLY A 95 1.64 20.44 5.68
N ILE A 96 2.21 20.18 4.50
CA ILE A 96 1.84 19.02 3.68
C ILE A 96 2.53 17.77 4.24
N ALA A 97 1.73 16.71 4.44
CA ALA A 97 2.23 15.47 4.99
C ALA A 97 3.31 14.83 4.10
N MET A 98 4.47 14.59 4.67
CA MET A 98 5.59 13.88 4.05
C MET A 98 5.29 12.37 3.95
N CYS A 99 5.88 11.71 2.95
CA CYS A 99 5.97 10.25 2.87
C CYS A 99 7.41 9.80 3.19
N PRO A 100 7.81 9.69 4.47
CA PRO A 100 9.21 9.56 4.89
C PRO A 100 9.86 8.28 4.36
N ASN A 101 9.10 7.21 4.15
CA ASN A 101 9.65 5.98 3.58
C ASN A 101 10.16 6.14 2.13
N TRP A 102 9.69 7.17 1.42
CA TRP A 102 10.08 7.48 0.04
C TRP A 102 11.13 8.59 -0.06
N GLN A 103 11.33 9.36 1.02
CA GLN A 103 12.23 10.52 1.03
C GLN A 103 13.67 10.14 0.66
N LYS A 104 14.15 8.98 1.10
CA LYS A 104 15.50 8.46 0.80
C LYS A 104 15.76 8.30 -0.72
N TYR A 105 14.71 8.02 -1.50
CA TYR A 105 14.83 7.71 -2.93
C TYR A 105 14.52 8.91 -3.81
N ALA A 106 13.93 9.95 -3.26
CA ALA A 106 13.68 11.21 -3.94
C ALA A 106 14.97 12.07 -4.02
N PRO A 107 15.02 13.08 -4.90
CA PRO A 107 16.15 14.01 -4.95
C PRO A 107 16.46 14.61 -3.57
N SER A 108 17.75 14.86 -3.31
CA SER A 108 18.17 15.47 -2.05
C SER A 108 17.51 16.84 -1.82
N GLY A 109 16.97 17.06 -0.62
CA GLY A 109 16.23 18.29 -0.29
C GLY A 109 14.83 18.38 -0.87
N ALA A 110 14.29 17.30 -1.44
CA ALA A 110 12.94 17.30 -2.01
C ALA A 110 11.87 17.66 -0.97
N THR A 111 10.95 18.53 -1.36
CA THR A 111 9.77 18.89 -0.56
C THR A 111 8.78 17.73 -0.49
N ALA A 112 7.80 17.80 0.42
CA ALA A 112 6.75 16.78 0.56
C ALA A 112 5.99 16.54 -0.76
N ASP A 113 5.71 17.58 -1.54
CA ASP A 113 5.08 17.45 -2.84
C ASP A 113 5.98 16.73 -3.84
N GLN A 114 7.27 17.09 -3.91
CA GLN A 114 8.24 16.45 -4.81
C GLN A 114 8.46 14.98 -4.46
N VAL A 115 8.51 14.63 -3.16
CA VAL A 115 8.55 13.22 -2.72
C VAL A 115 7.28 12.48 -3.17
N GLY A 116 6.13 13.12 -3.01
CA GLY A 116 4.84 12.56 -3.47
C GLY A 116 4.74 12.40 -4.98
N GLU A 117 5.28 13.35 -5.75
CA GLU A 117 5.37 13.25 -7.21
C GLU A 117 6.32 12.12 -7.63
N PHE A 118 7.50 12.04 -7.02
CA PHE A 118 8.43 10.94 -7.25
C PHE A 118 7.76 9.58 -6.98
N MET A 119 7.12 9.42 -5.82
CA MET A 119 6.35 8.20 -5.50
C MET A 119 5.30 7.91 -6.58
N ALA A 120 4.61 8.92 -7.10
CA ALA A 120 3.60 8.75 -8.14
C ALA A 120 4.20 8.30 -9.48
N THR A 121 5.48 8.56 -9.76
CA THR A 121 6.18 8.02 -10.95
C THR A 121 6.54 6.54 -10.78
N GLN A 122 6.74 6.10 -9.55
CA GLN A 122 7.07 4.72 -9.20
C GLN A 122 5.82 3.83 -9.10
N LEU A 123 4.67 4.42 -8.79
CA LEU A 123 3.39 3.76 -8.64
C LEU A 123 2.37 4.35 -9.64
N PRO A 124 1.48 3.58 -10.24
CA PRO A 124 1.31 2.14 -10.12
C PRO A 124 2.33 1.34 -10.94
N THR A 125 2.50 0.07 -10.60
CA THR A 125 3.39 -0.82 -11.33
C THR A 125 2.86 -2.25 -11.37
N SER A 126 3.13 -2.95 -12.47
CA SER A 126 2.79 -4.37 -12.61
C SER A 126 3.78 -5.22 -11.83
N LEU A 127 3.29 -5.90 -10.82
CA LEU A 127 4.02 -6.95 -10.10
C LEU A 127 3.89 -8.26 -10.87
N THR A 128 4.99 -9.01 -10.95
CA THR A 128 5.02 -10.36 -11.54
C THR A 128 5.27 -11.41 -10.46
N TRP A 129 4.99 -12.66 -10.76
CA TRP A 129 5.31 -13.77 -9.86
C TRP A 129 6.81 -13.90 -9.59
N LYS A 130 7.65 -13.52 -10.56
CA LYS A 130 9.11 -13.47 -10.37
C LYS A 130 9.52 -12.44 -9.30
N ASP A 131 8.81 -11.31 -9.21
CA ASP A 131 9.02 -10.34 -8.14
C ASP A 131 8.64 -10.94 -6.78
N VAL A 132 7.52 -11.67 -6.70
CA VAL A 132 7.10 -12.36 -5.46
C VAL A 132 8.14 -13.40 -5.03
N GLU A 133 8.64 -14.21 -5.97
CA GLU A 133 9.73 -15.17 -5.70
C GLU A 133 10.99 -14.47 -5.16
N ASN A 134 11.35 -13.33 -5.74
CA ASN A 134 12.48 -12.53 -5.27
C ASN A 134 12.24 -11.98 -3.86
N TYR A 135 11.06 -11.43 -3.60
CA TYR A 135 10.71 -10.91 -2.28
C TYR A 135 10.69 -12.02 -1.22
N ARG A 136 10.20 -13.23 -1.57
CA ARG A 136 10.28 -14.40 -0.68
C ARG A 136 11.75 -14.78 -0.36
N LYS A 137 12.66 -14.64 -1.31
CA LYS A 137 14.10 -14.90 -1.07
C LYS A 137 14.73 -13.88 -0.12
N LEU A 138 14.35 -12.60 -0.24
CA LEU A 138 14.86 -11.52 0.60
C LEU A 138 14.24 -11.53 2.00
N TRP A 139 12.94 -11.85 2.09
CA TRP A 139 12.17 -11.81 3.34
C TRP A 139 11.95 -13.20 3.90
N LYS A 140 12.46 -13.50 5.11
CA LYS A 140 12.39 -14.83 5.72
C LYS A 140 11.29 -15.00 6.77
N ARG A 141 10.69 -13.90 7.22
CA ARG A 141 9.55 -13.89 8.14
C ARG A 141 8.23 -14.02 7.39
N PRO A 142 7.06 -14.00 8.06
CA PRO A 142 5.75 -14.04 7.41
C PRO A 142 5.61 -13.06 6.26
N LEU A 143 5.30 -13.59 5.07
CA LEU A 143 5.02 -12.87 3.84
C LEU A 143 3.54 -13.00 3.51
N VAL A 144 2.86 -11.89 3.31
CA VAL A 144 1.43 -11.84 3.00
C VAL A 144 1.22 -11.12 1.67
N LEU A 145 0.42 -11.68 0.78
CA LEU A 145 -0.03 -10.98 -0.44
C LEU A 145 -1.42 -10.38 -0.22
N LYS A 146 -1.57 -9.08 -0.51
CA LYS A 146 -2.85 -8.36 -0.43
C LYS A 146 -3.38 -8.05 -1.81
N GLY A 147 -4.63 -8.42 -2.07
CA GLY A 147 -5.31 -8.16 -3.34
C GLY A 147 -5.45 -9.38 -4.25
N VAL A 148 -5.27 -10.57 -3.71
CA VAL A 148 -5.47 -11.83 -4.44
C VAL A 148 -6.96 -12.18 -4.42
N MET A 149 -7.57 -12.33 -5.62
CA MET A 149 -9.00 -12.57 -5.81
C MET A 149 -9.31 -13.81 -6.64
N ARG A 150 -8.28 -14.54 -7.10
CA ARG A 150 -8.43 -15.74 -7.94
C ARG A 150 -7.86 -16.96 -7.24
N VAL A 151 -8.55 -18.08 -7.39
CA VAL A 151 -8.12 -19.37 -6.82
C VAL A 151 -6.76 -19.81 -7.35
N ASP A 152 -6.51 -19.64 -8.66
CA ASP A 152 -5.24 -20.05 -9.29
C ASP A 152 -4.07 -19.23 -8.74
N ASP A 153 -4.27 -17.92 -8.53
CA ASP A 153 -3.26 -17.05 -7.93
C ASP A 153 -3.01 -17.40 -6.46
N ALA A 154 -4.06 -17.77 -5.72
CA ALA A 154 -3.94 -18.24 -4.34
C ALA A 154 -3.13 -19.54 -4.24
N LYS A 155 -3.40 -20.52 -5.12
CA LYS A 155 -2.61 -21.77 -5.19
C LYS A 155 -1.15 -21.48 -5.49
N ARG A 156 -0.89 -20.62 -6.49
CA ARG A 156 0.48 -20.24 -6.85
C ARG A 156 1.22 -19.52 -5.72
N ALA A 157 0.53 -18.65 -4.99
CA ALA A 157 1.10 -18.01 -3.81
C ALA A 157 1.49 -19.05 -2.74
N ALA A 158 0.63 -20.03 -2.47
CA ALA A 158 0.91 -21.11 -1.56
C ALA A 158 2.13 -21.97 -2.02
N ASP A 159 2.23 -22.27 -3.31
CA ASP A 159 3.35 -23.02 -3.88
C ASP A 159 4.69 -22.28 -3.79
N LEU A 160 4.65 -20.94 -3.77
CA LEU A 160 5.82 -20.07 -3.57
C LEU A 160 6.18 -19.85 -2.09
N GLY A 161 5.46 -20.46 -1.15
CA GLY A 161 5.72 -20.32 0.28
C GLY A 161 5.30 -18.96 0.85
N VAL A 162 4.24 -18.36 0.30
CA VAL A 162 3.57 -17.20 0.91
C VAL A 162 2.77 -17.68 2.13
N ASP A 163 2.88 -17.00 3.26
CA ASP A 163 2.32 -17.43 4.54
C ASP A 163 0.85 -17.03 4.74
N GLY A 164 0.39 -16.03 3.99
CA GLY A 164 -0.99 -15.58 4.09
C GLY A 164 -1.48 -14.72 2.93
N LEU A 165 -2.80 -14.61 2.79
CA LEU A 165 -3.47 -13.74 1.84
C LEU A 165 -4.40 -12.77 2.54
N ILE A 166 -4.41 -11.52 2.11
CA ILE A 166 -5.51 -10.60 2.35
C ILE A 166 -6.34 -10.58 1.07
N ILE A 167 -7.47 -11.28 1.10
CA ILE A 167 -8.45 -11.31 0.00
C ILE A 167 -9.11 -9.94 -0.05
N SER A 168 -8.88 -9.21 -1.13
CA SER A 168 -9.20 -7.80 -1.22
C SER A 168 -9.39 -7.37 -2.67
N ASN A 169 -10.44 -6.60 -2.94
CA ASN A 169 -10.60 -5.84 -4.19
C ASN A 169 -10.24 -4.34 -4.00
N HIS A 170 -9.43 -4.04 -2.98
CA HIS A 170 -9.05 -2.68 -2.61
C HIS A 170 -10.25 -1.78 -2.25
N GLY A 171 -11.33 -2.35 -1.72
CA GLY A 171 -12.59 -1.64 -1.44
C GLY A 171 -13.26 -1.11 -2.72
N ALA A 172 -13.17 -1.84 -3.83
CA ALA A 172 -13.64 -1.47 -5.18
C ALA A 172 -13.04 -0.14 -5.69
N ARG A 173 -11.84 0.25 -5.20
CA ARG A 173 -11.22 1.52 -5.55
C ARG A 173 -10.23 1.43 -6.72
N GLN A 174 -9.92 0.21 -7.18
CA GLN A 174 -8.93 -0.04 -8.25
C GLN A 174 -9.60 -0.54 -9.53
N LEU A 175 -10.35 -1.61 -9.49
CA LEU A 175 -11.04 -2.20 -10.64
C LEU A 175 -12.55 -2.18 -10.39
N ASP A 176 -13.30 -1.49 -11.28
CA ASP A 176 -14.75 -1.54 -11.27
C ASP A 176 -15.26 -2.95 -11.60
N ARG A 177 -16.40 -3.33 -10.99
CA ARG A 177 -17.07 -4.62 -11.19
C ARG A 177 -16.22 -5.84 -10.82
N ALA A 178 -15.15 -5.67 -10.04
CA ALA A 178 -14.52 -6.81 -9.40
C ALA A 178 -15.51 -7.45 -8.41
N PRO A 179 -15.52 -8.79 -8.27
CA PRO A 179 -16.33 -9.46 -7.26
C PRO A 179 -15.98 -8.94 -5.87
N SER A 180 -16.89 -9.10 -4.89
CA SER A 180 -16.52 -8.79 -3.52
C SER A 180 -15.53 -9.81 -2.98
N ALA A 181 -14.69 -9.40 -2.03
CA ALA A 181 -13.76 -10.32 -1.39
C ALA A 181 -14.50 -11.45 -0.65
N LEU A 182 -15.69 -11.17 -0.13
CA LEU A 182 -16.55 -12.17 0.53
C LEU A 182 -17.06 -13.25 -0.43
N ASP A 183 -17.38 -12.89 -1.67
CA ASP A 183 -17.91 -13.84 -2.67
C ASP A 183 -16.86 -14.87 -3.11
N VAL A 184 -15.58 -14.47 -3.15
CA VAL A 184 -14.50 -15.37 -3.60
C VAL A 184 -13.84 -16.13 -2.44
N LEU A 185 -14.04 -15.68 -1.20
CA LEU A 185 -13.44 -16.30 0.00
C LEU A 185 -13.71 -17.80 0.11
N PRO A 186 -14.96 -18.33 -0.08
CA PRO A 186 -15.21 -19.76 0.07
C PRO A 186 -14.40 -20.61 -0.89
N ALA A 187 -14.28 -20.20 -2.16
CA ALA A 187 -13.51 -20.92 -3.17
C ALA A 187 -12.00 -20.88 -2.90
N ILE A 188 -11.47 -19.75 -2.47
CA ILE A 188 -10.07 -19.61 -2.08
C ILE A 188 -9.79 -20.43 -0.82
N ASN A 189 -10.67 -20.39 0.18
CA ASN A 189 -10.52 -21.18 1.40
C ASN A 189 -10.50 -22.69 1.13
N ALA A 190 -11.40 -23.16 0.28
CA ALA A 190 -11.43 -24.57 -0.12
C ALA A 190 -10.15 -25.02 -0.86
N ALA A 191 -9.45 -24.09 -1.51
CA ALA A 191 -8.25 -24.40 -2.29
C ALA A 191 -6.94 -24.33 -1.49
N VAL A 192 -6.84 -23.43 -0.49
CA VAL A 192 -5.57 -23.14 0.21
C VAL A 192 -5.73 -22.85 1.70
N GLY A 193 -6.93 -22.93 2.28
CA GLY A 193 -7.18 -22.58 3.67
C GLY A 193 -6.48 -23.45 4.72
N ASP A 194 -6.05 -24.63 4.35
CA ASP A 194 -5.23 -25.55 5.14
C ASP A 194 -3.72 -25.27 5.01
N ARG A 195 -3.32 -24.45 4.05
CA ARG A 195 -1.91 -24.19 3.69
C ARG A 195 -1.42 -22.80 4.11
N MET A 196 -2.31 -21.85 4.34
CA MET A 196 -1.95 -20.47 4.63
C MET A 196 -3.05 -19.72 5.39
N THR A 197 -2.68 -18.63 6.06
CA THR A 197 -3.64 -17.76 6.74
C THR A 197 -4.41 -16.92 5.73
N LEU A 198 -5.76 -16.96 5.83
CA LEU A 198 -6.63 -16.13 5.02
C LEU A 198 -7.22 -15.00 5.86
N MET A 199 -7.10 -13.79 5.33
CA MET A 199 -7.67 -12.56 5.89
C MET A 199 -8.55 -11.90 4.85
N LEU A 200 -9.49 -11.09 5.30
CA LEU A 200 -10.46 -10.42 4.45
C LEU A 200 -10.52 -8.93 4.80
N ASP A 201 -10.54 -8.07 3.79
CA ASP A 201 -10.84 -6.64 3.96
C ASP A 201 -11.92 -6.18 2.97
N GLY A 202 -12.34 -4.92 3.08
CA GLY A 202 -13.27 -4.33 2.12
C GLY A 202 -14.64 -3.98 2.70
N GLY A 203 -14.69 -3.18 3.73
CA GLY A 203 -15.94 -2.58 4.24
C GLY A 203 -16.79 -3.50 5.11
N ILE A 204 -16.19 -4.52 5.71
CA ILE A 204 -16.83 -5.39 6.70
C ILE A 204 -17.17 -4.57 7.94
N ARG A 205 -18.42 -4.57 8.36
CA ARG A 205 -18.87 -3.73 9.49
C ARG A 205 -19.50 -4.54 10.62
N ARG A 206 -20.37 -5.51 10.30
CA ARG A 206 -21.07 -6.35 11.30
C ARG A 206 -21.50 -7.65 10.64
#